data_332dcae4f1e7695caaa6f9321e6abeaa
#
_entry.id   332dcae4f1e7695caaa6f9321e6abeaa
#
_cell.length_a   1.000
_cell.length_b   1.000
_cell.length_c   1.000
_cell.angle_alpha   90.00
_cell.angle_beta   90.00
_cell.angle_gamma   90.00
#
_symmetry.space_group_name_H-M   'P 1'
#
loop_
_entity.id
_entity.type
_entity.pdbx_description
1 polymer ?
#
loop_
_entity_poly.entity_id
_entity_poly.type
_entity_poly.pdbx_seq_one_letter_code
_entity_poly.pdbx_strand_id
1 'polypeptide(L)'
;MHAVSFNITVGGFLLGKSLGRVTESALFGGLSGVRFGDVEEPPLPGDDWVKLDVLASGICGTDIATLTFYSSPSMEPFGSFPAVLGHEIAALVTEVGPAVTRVEPGQRVMVDAFVSCTMRGFGADAFCASCASGRHATCERAGDEGPLQVGGVPVQAGTLVGYHASFPGGWSERMIAHESQLFVCDDALSSRTAALIEPLSIAMHAVLNLGDLGPGPALVVGSGPIALGAVWALRASGYRGELIAQVKRPYEAELARNL
;
A
#
# COMPACT_ATOMS: atom_id res chain seq x y z
N MET A 1 1.18 -20.62 -0.41
CA MET A 1 1.46 -19.70 0.70
C MET A 1 0.18 -19.33 1.42
N HIS A 2 0.25 -19.06 2.73
CA HIS A 2 -0.91 -18.54 3.46
C HIS A 2 -1.10 -17.05 3.22
N ALA A 3 -2.37 -16.64 3.06
CA ALA A 3 -2.71 -15.24 2.85
C ALA A 3 -4.11 -14.89 3.37
N VAL A 4 -4.35 -13.60 3.60
CA VAL A 4 -5.68 -13.03 3.80
C VAL A 4 -6.13 -12.40 2.49
N SER A 5 -7.08 -13.03 1.83
CA SER A 5 -7.67 -12.55 0.59
C SER A 5 -9.06 -11.95 0.81
N PHE A 6 -9.44 -11.06 -0.07
CA PHE A 6 -10.75 -10.45 -0.11
C PHE A 6 -11.33 -10.56 -1.51
N ASN A 7 -12.60 -10.97 -1.59
CA ASN A 7 -13.35 -10.99 -2.84
C ASN A 7 -14.74 -10.42 -2.61
N ILE A 8 -15.01 -9.32 -3.29
CA ILE A 8 -16.32 -8.67 -3.22
C ILE A 8 -17.30 -9.37 -4.17
N THR A 9 -18.44 -9.77 -3.64
CA THR A 9 -19.58 -10.28 -4.42
C THR A 9 -20.83 -9.48 -4.05
N VAL A 10 -21.78 -9.38 -4.96
CA VAL A 10 -23.06 -8.68 -4.68
C VAL A 10 -23.76 -9.29 -3.46
N GLY A 11 -23.79 -10.63 -3.35
CA GLY A 11 -24.36 -11.31 -2.21
C GLY A 11 -23.61 -11.03 -0.90
N GLY A 12 -22.27 -11.10 -0.92
CA GLY A 12 -21.42 -10.77 0.22
C GLY A 12 -21.58 -9.33 0.68
N PHE A 13 -21.64 -8.39 -0.25
CA PHE A 13 -21.89 -6.98 0.04
C PHE A 13 -23.25 -6.77 0.75
N LEU A 14 -24.34 -7.31 0.20
CA LEU A 14 -25.69 -7.16 0.78
C LEU A 14 -25.79 -7.81 2.17
N LEU A 15 -25.26 -9.02 2.32
CA LEU A 15 -25.22 -9.73 3.60
C LEU A 15 -24.32 -9.01 4.61
N GLY A 16 -23.11 -8.61 4.23
CA GLY A 16 -22.18 -7.90 5.08
C GLY A 16 -22.75 -6.58 5.58
N LYS A 17 -23.34 -5.75 4.69
CA LYS A 17 -24.01 -4.50 5.07
C LYS A 17 -25.21 -4.72 6.01
N SER A 18 -25.98 -5.78 5.81
CA SER A 18 -27.16 -6.06 6.63
C SER A 18 -26.78 -6.59 8.00
N LEU A 19 -25.91 -7.62 8.06
CA LEU A 19 -25.47 -8.26 9.29
C LEU A 19 -24.47 -7.42 10.07
N GLY A 20 -23.64 -6.63 9.41
CA GLY A 20 -22.68 -5.71 10.05
C GLY A 20 -23.33 -4.64 10.91
N ARG A 21 -24.63 -4.36 10.71
CA ARG A 21 -25.43 -3.49 11.60
C ARG A 21 -25.79 -4.17 12.93
N VAL A 22 -25.75 -5.49 12.96
CA VAL A 22 -26.10 -6.29 14.15
C VAL A 22 -24.85 -6.76 14.86
N THR A 23 -23.84 -7.16 14.10
CA THR A 23 -22.55 -7.60 14.64
C THR A 23 -21.40 -7.26 13.69
N GLU A 24 -20.40 -6.53 14.20
CA GLU A 24 -19.22 -6.15 13.41
C GLU A 24 -18.42 -7.37 12.94
N SER A 25 -18.43 -8.48 13.67
CA SER A 25 -17.72 -9.70 13.28
C SER A 25 -18.20 -10.28 11.95
N ALA A 26 -19.42 -10.00 11.52
CA ALA A 26 -19.91 -10.40 10.21
C ALA A 26 -19.18 -9.72 9.04
N LEU A 27 -18.52 -8.59 9.28
CA LEU A 27 -17.75 -7.83 8.28
C LEU A 27 -16.33 -8.40 8.06
N PHE A 28 -15.85 -9.25 8.98
CA PHE A 28 -14.47 -9.75 8.96
C PHE A 28 -14.39 -11.27 8.74
N GLY A 29 -15.37 -11.87 8.09
CA GLY A 29 -15.44 -13.30 7.85
C GLY A 29 -15.80 -13.67 6.43
N GLY A 30 -15.91 -14.97 6.17
CA GLY A 30 -16.17 -15.51 4.84
C GLY A 30 -17.47 -15.02 4.19
N LEU A 31 -18.47 -14.58 4.97
CA LEU A 31 -19.71 -14.01 4.45
C LEU A 31 -19.49 -12.65 3.79
N SER A 32 -18.56 -11.87 4.31
CA SER A 32 -18.18 -10.56 3.74
C SER A 32 -17.11 -10.66 2.66
N GLY A 33 -16.62 -11.87 2.36
CA GLY A 33 -15.62 -12.09 1.33
C GLY A 33 -14.18 -12.15 1.82
N VAL A 34 -13.93 -11.99 3.14
CA VAL A 34 -12.61 -12.17 3.74
C VAL A 34 -12.33 -13.66 3.94
N ARG A 35 -11.17 -14.10 3.48
CA ARG A 35 -10.73 -15.50 3.64
C ARG A 35 -9.27 -15.54 4.07
N PHE A 36 -8.97 -16.35 5.08
CA PHE A 36 -7.62 -16.78 5.40
C PHE A 36 -7.44 -18.21 4.89
N GLY A 37 -6.36 -18.46 4.17
CA GLY A 37 -6.06 -19.78 3.64
C GLY A 37 -4.95 -19.80 2.63
N ASP A 38 -4.80 -20.93 1.97
CA ASP A 38 -3.79 -21.13 0.95
C ASP A 38 -4.17 -20.43 -0.36
N VAL A 39 -3.22 -19.70 -0.90
CA VAL A 39 -3.26 -19.11 -2.25
C VAL A 39 -2.02 -19.55 -3.02
N GLU A 40 -2.14 -19.61 -4.33
CA GLU A 40 -1.01 -19.90 -5.20
C GLU A 40 0.03 -18.78 -5.10
N GLU A 41 1.32 -19.15 -5.05
CA GLU A 41 2.41 -18.20 -5.08
C GLU A 41 2.61 -17.73 -6.53
N PRO A 42 2.58 -16.40 -6.80
CA PRO A 42 2.74 -15.92 -8.16
C PRO A 42 4.17 -16.19 -8.67
N PRO A 43 4.33 -16.64 -9.92
CA PRO A 43 5.64 -16.73 -10.55
C PRO A 43 6.19 -15.33 -10.81
N LEU A 44 7.52 -15.22 -10.97
CA LEU A 44 8.14 -13.98 -11.45
C LEU A 44 7.68 -13.71 -12.88
N PRO A 45 7.07 -12.55 -13.16
CA PRO A 45 6.53 -12.24 -14.48
C PRO A 45 7.58 -11.71 -15.48
N GLY A 46 8.79 -11.42 -15.01
CA GLY A 46 9.88 -10.89 -15.85
C GLY A 46 11.23 -10.93 -15.15
N ASP A 47 12.27 -10.60 -15.91
CA ASP A 47 13.68 -10.66 -15.48
C ASP A 47 14.04 -9.57 -14.45
N ASP A 48 13.27 -8.52 -14.36
CA ASP A 48 13.43 -7.35 -13.45
C ASP A 48 12.51 -7.41 -12.21
N TRP A 49 11.96 -8.62 -11.94
CA TRP A 49 11.07 -8.87 -10.81
C TRP A 49 11.79 -9.64 -9.69
N VAL A 50 11.24 -9.51 -8.48
CA VAL A 50 11.81 -10.00 -7.23
C VAL A 50 10.75 -10.75 -6.45
N LYS A 51 11.13 -11.88 -5.81
CA LYS A 51 10.32 -12.53 -4.78
C LYS A 51 10.73 -12.03 -3.42
N LEU A 52 9.73 -11.84 -2.57
CA LEU A 52 9.85 -11.26 -1.25
C LEU A 52 9.15 -12.15 -0.22
N ASP A 53 9.83 -12.41 0.91
CA ASP A 53 9.17 -12.89 2.13
C ASP A 53 8.69 -11.68 2.94
N VAL A 54 7.39 -11.62 3.25
CA VAL A 54 6.83 -10.52 4.01
C VAL A 54 7.21 -10.63 5.48
N LEU A 55 7.84 -9.59 6.02
CA LEU A 55 8.27 -9.53 7.42
C LEU A 55 7.26 -8.78 8.29
N ALA A 56 6.62 -7.77 7.74
CA ALA A 56 5.57 -6.99 8.39
C ALA A 56 4.69 -6.29 7.35
N SER A 57 3.41 -6.21 7.63
CA SER A 57 2.48 -5.39 6.85
C SER A 57 1.53 -4.64 7.78
N GLY A 58 1.33 -3.36 7.51
CA GLY A 58 0.37 -2.53 8.23
C GLY A 58 -1.07 -2.83 7.85
N ILE A 59 -1.99 -2.22 8.59
CA ILE A 59 -3.43 -2.20 8.32
C ILE A 59 -3.83 -0.75 8.13
N CYS A 60 -4.08 -0.35 6.90
CA CYS A 60 -4.52 0.99 6.56
C CYS A 60 -6.01 1.20 6.88
N GLY A 61 -6.40 2.45 7.11
CA GLY A 61 -7.81 2.83 7.17
C GLY A 61 -8.59 2.45 5.90
N THR A 62 -7.93 2.42 4.74
CA THR A 62 -8.51 1.98 3.47
C THR A 62 -8.86 0.49 3.48
N ASP A 63 -8.03 -0.36 4.12
CA ASP A 63 -8.33 -1.79 4.28
C ASP A 63 -9.60 -1.98 5.10
N ILE A 64 -9.71 -1.28 6.23
CA ILE A 64 -10.90 -1.31 7.08
C ILE A 64 -12.13 -0.79 6.34
N ALA A 65 -12.00 0.31 5.60
CA ALA A 65 -13.11 0.87 4.83
C ALA A 65 -13.57 -0.10 3.71
N THR A 66 -12.66 -0.84 3.11
CA THR A 66 -12.97 -1.87 2.11
C THR A 66 -13.68 -3.05 2.74
N LEU A 67 -13.13 -3.62 3.81
CA LEU A 67 -13.70 -4.77 4.52
C LEU A 67 -15.07 -4.48 5.15
N THR A 68 -15.30 -3.26 5.59
CA THR A 68 -16.58 -2.81 6.18
C THR A 68 -17.56 -2.28 5.14
N PHE A 69 -17.22 -2.34 3.86
CA PHE A 69 -18.03 -1.80 2.77
C PHE A 69 -18.39 -0.31 2.93
N TYR A 70 -17.52 0.44 3.60
CA TYR A 70 -17.65 1.89 3.69
C TYR A 70 -17.18 2.57 2.41
N SER A 71 -16.15 2.02 1.77
CA SER A 71 -15.75 2.37 0.41
C SER A 71 -16.77 1.88 -0.60
N SER A 72 -16.82 2.51 -1.78
CA SER A 72 -17.67 2.05 -2.87
C SER A 72 -17.40 0.58 -3.19
N PRO A 73 -18.43 -0.26 -3.38
CA PRO A 73 -18.23 -1.63 -3.84
C PRO A 73 -17.58 -1.70 -5.23
N SER A 74 -17.75 -0.67 -6.06
CA SER A 74 -17.02 -0.53 -7.31
C SER A 74 -15.71 0.19 -7.04
N MET A 75 -14.65 -0.55 -6.77
CA MET A 75 -13.30 0.00 -6.65
C MET A 75 -12.63 0.19 -8.03
N GLU A 76 -13.30 -0.20 -9.10
CA GLU A 76 -12.79 0.01 -10.46
C GLU A 76 -12.71 1.51 -10.81
N PRO A 77 -11.63 1.95 -11.46
CA PRO A 77 -10.45 1.19 -11.90
C PRO A 77 -9.35 1.07 -10.84
N PHE A 78 -9.61 1.46 -9.58
CA PHE A 78 -8.59 1.54 -8.52
C PHE A 78 -8.17 0.17 -7.99
N GLY A 79 -9.02 -0.84 -8.09
CA GLY A 79 -8.72 -2.18 -7.64
C GLY A 79 -9.37 -3.25 -8.53
N SER A 80 -8.81 -4.46 -8.47
CA SER A 80 -9.37 -5.69 -9.08
C SER A 80 -9.38 -6.81 -8.06
N PHE A 81 -10.44 -7.62 -8.06
CA PHE A 81 -10.64 -8.68 -7.08
C PHE A 81 -10.89 -10.04 -7.77
N PRO A 82 -10.59 -11.18 -7.09
CA PRO A 82 -10.07 -11.30 -5.72
C PRO A 82 -8.64 -10.76 -5.57
N ALA A 83 -8.32 -10.20 -4.39
CA ALA A 83 -6.99 -9.68 -4.10
C ALA A 83 -6.52 -10.15 -2.71
N VAL A 84 -5.21 -10.32 -2.55
CA VAL A 84 -4.55 -10.43 -1.24
C VAL A 84 -4.26 -9.02 -0.76
N LEU A 85 -4.79 -8.64 0.41
CA LEU A 85 -4.73 -7.27 0.90
C LEU A 85 -3.36 -6.90 1.51
N GLY A 86 -3.23 -5.63 1.93
CA GLY A 86 -2.05 -5.06 2.59
C GLY A 86 -1.10 -4.38 1.62
N HIS A 87 -0.80 -3.10 1.88
CA HIS A 87 0.03 -2.26 1.02
C HIS A 87 1.10 -1.45 1.78
N GLU A 88 1.14 -1.55 3.09
CA GLU A 88 2.17 -0.97 3.96
C GLU A 88 3.18 -2.07 4.31
N ILE A 89 4.24 -2.29 3.50
CA ILE A 89 4.97 -3.54 3.47
C ILE A 89 6.46 -3.34 3.74
N ALA A 90 6.98 -4.15 4.68
CA ALA A 90 8.40 -4.44 4.83
C ALA A 90 8.64 -5.92 4.55
N ALA A 91 9.63 -6.23 3.73
CA ALA A 91 9.89 -7.58 3.26
C ALA A 91 11.40 -7.88 3.15
N LEU A 92 11.72 -9.16 3.02
CA LEU A 92 13.07 -9.67 2.76
C LEU A 92 13.15 -10.13 1.30
N VAL A 93 14.15 -9.70 0.58
CA VAL A 93 14.45 -10.19 -0.77
C VAL A 93 14.92 -11.64 -0.69
N THR A 94 14.23 -12.56 -1.37
CA THR A 94 14.57 -14.00 -1.37
C THR A 94 15.07 -14.49 -2.71
N GLU A 95 14.52 -13.98 -3.83
CA GLU A 95 14.93 -14.34 -5.17
C GLU A 95 14.88 -13.11 -6.06
N VAL A 96 15.83 -12.96 -6.96
CA VAL A 96 15.90 -11.86 -7.93
C VAL A 96 15.95 -12.41 -9.34
N GLY A 97 15.24 -11.76 -10.26
CA GLY A 97 15.38 -12.04 -11.68
C GLY A 97 16.74 -11.59 -12.22
N PRO A 98 17.20 -12.12 -13.36
CA PRO A 98 18.56 -11.90 -13.86
C PRO A 98 18.85 -10.45 -14.31
N ALA A 99 17.83 -9.62 -14.53
CA ALA A 99 18.01 -8.21 -14.89
C ALA A 99 17.91 -7.26 -13.68
N VAL A 100 17.62 -7.77 -12.49
CA VAL A 100 17.56 -6.96 -11.25
C VAL A 100 18.95 -6.43 -10.90
N THR A 101 19.01 -5.12 -10.63
CA THR A 101 20.26 -4.41 -10.31
C THR A 101 20.21 -3.59 -9.03
N ARG A 102 19.00 -3.36 -8.48
CA ARG A 102 18.79 -2.43 -7.37
C ARG A 102 18.82 -3.08 -6.00
N VAL A 103 18.59 -4.37 -5.93
CA VAL A 103 18.50 -5.12 -4.68
C VAL A 103 19.14 -6.50 -4.83
N GLU A 104 19.52 -7.11 -3.70
CA GLU A 104 20.14 -8.42 -3.63
C GLU A 104 19.41 -9.32 -2.62
N PRO A 105 19.42 -10.66 -2.78
CA PRO A 105 18.91 -11.58 -1.80
C PRO A 105 19.47 -11.34 -0.40
N GLY A 106 18.62 -11.38 0.62
CA GLY A 106 18.98 -11.09 2.01
C GLY A 106 18.82 -9.64 2.42
N GLN A 107 18.61 -8.71 1.50
CA GLN A 107 18.31 -7.32 1.84
C GLN A 107 16.89 -7.16 2.30
N ARG A 108 16.69 -6.33 3.32
CA ARG A 108 15.38 -5.90 3.77
C ARG A 108 14.96 -4.65 3.03
N VAL A 109 13.72 -4.68 2.53
CA VAL A 109 13.15 -3.61 1.69
C VAL A 109 11.79 -3.16 2.21
N MET A 110 11.44 -1.90 1.95
CA MET A 110 10.06 -1.46 1.90
C MET A 110 9.58 -1.49 0.45
N VAL A 111 8.28 -1.65 0.25
CA VAL A 111 7.66 -1.74 -1.08
C VAL A 111 6.81 -0.50 -1.35
N ASP A 112 7.11 0.21 -2.44
CA ASP A 112 6.17 1.17 -3.01
C ASP A 112 5.00 0.40 -3.62
N ALA A 113 3.84 0.57 -3.05
CA ALA A 113 2.66 -0.21 -3.42
C ALA A 113 2.00 0.22 -4.75
N PHE A 114 2.39 1.34 -5.36
CA PHE A 114 1.73 1.82 -6.57
C PHE A 114 2.07 1.01 -7.82
N VAL A 115 1.03 0.68 -8.60
CA VAL A 115 1.13 -0.06 -9.87
C VAL A 115 1.30 0.92 -11.03
N SER A 116 2.52 1.10 -11.50
CA SER A 116 2.91 2.02 -12.56
C SER A 116 2.81 1.40 -13.96
N CYS A 117 3.08 2.20 -15.00
CA CYS A 117 3.24 1.71 -16.38
C CYS A 117 4.34 0.62 -16.48
N THR A 118 5.44 0.77 -15.74
CA THR A 118 6.53 -0.22 -15.70
C THR A 118 6.02 -1.58 -15.22
N MET A 119 5.29 -1.61 -14.11
CA MET A 119 4.74 -2.85 -13.57
C MET A 119 3.69 -3.50 -14.47
N ARG A 120 3.07 -2.73 -15.35
CA ARG A 120 2.13 -3.23 -16.35
C ARG A 120 2.85 -3.78 -17.60
N GLY A 121 4.19 -3.63 -17.67
CA GLY A 121 5.02 -4.08 -18.78
C GLY A 121 5.05 -3.13 -19.98
N PHE A 122 4.64 -1.87 -19.82
CA PHE A 122 4.83 -0.87 -20.86
C PHE A 122 6.30 -0.46 -20.93
N GLY A 123 6.84 -0.33 -22.16
CA GLY A 123 8.15 0.26 -22.40
C GLY A 123 8.16 1.76 -22.08
N ALA A 124 9.34 2.33 -21.85
CA ALA A 124 9.49 3.75 -21.49
C ALA A 124 8.90 4.72 -22.53
N ASP A 125 8.88 4.35 -23.80
CA ASP A 125 8.28 5.09 -24.91
C ASP A 125 6.75 5.11 -24.89
N ALA A 126 6.15 4.18 -24.14
CA ALA A 126 4.69 4.04 -23.98
C ALA A 126 4.18 4.48 -22.58
N PHE A 127 5.03 5.09 -21.76
CA PHE A 127 4.61 5.59 -20.45
C PHE A 127 3.58 6.72 -20.60
N CYS A 128 2.60 6.72 -19.69
CA CYS A 128 1.71 7.87 -19.52
C CYS A 128 2.49 9.10 -19.01
N ALA A 129 1.93 10.30 -19.14
CA ALA A 129 2.61 11.54 -18.74
C ALA A 129 3.00 11.55 -17.25
N SER A 130 2.16 11.00 -16.37
CA SER A 130 2.46 10.88 -14.96
C SER A 130 3.65 9.95 -14.70
N CYS A 131 3.67 8.74 -15.26
CA CYS A 131 4.79 7.81 -15.07
C CYS A 131 6.08 8.31 -15.71
N ALA A 132 6.02 8.94 -16.90
CA ALA A 132 7.18 9.55 -17.54
C ALA A 132 7.81 10.68 -16.72
N SER A 133 7.04 11.33 -15.85
CA SER A 133 7.52 12.35 -14.90
C SER A 133 7.83 11.81 -13.49
N GLY A 134 7.84 10.49 -13.29
CA GLY A 134 8.12 9.84 -12.01
C GLY A 134 6.96 9.83 -11.01
N ARG A 135 5.77 10.29 -11.39
CA ARG A 135 4.58 10.32 -10.53
C ARG A 135 3.77 9.03 -10.65
N HIS A 136 4.31 7.94 -10.18
CA HIS A 136 3.73 6.59 -10.30
C HIS A 136 2.37 6.44 -9.62
N ALA A 137 2.19 7.10 -8.47
CA ALA A 137 0.93 7.10 -7.71
C ALA A 137 -0.28 7.65 -8.48
N THR A 138 -0.04 8.43 -9.53
CA THR A 138 -1.07 9.02 -10.39
C THR A 138 -1.03 8.44 -11.81
N CYS A 139 -0.67 7.17 -11.95
CA CYS A 139 -0.62 6.48 -13.24
C CYS A 139 -1.97 6.59 -13.98
N GLU A 140 -1.95 7.18 -15.17
CA GLU A 140 -3.16 7.43 -15.97
C GLU A 140 -3.72 6.16 -16.62
N ARG A 141 -2.96 5.06 -16.58
CA ARG A 141 -3.35 3.74 -17.10
C ARG A 141 -3.90 2.81 -16.01
N ALA A 142 -4.40 3.35 -14.92
CA ALA A 142 -4.93 2.54 -13.81
C ALA A 142 -6.09 1.61 -14.23
N GLY A 143 -6.88 2.03 -15.22
CA GLY A 143 -7.99 1.26 -15.78
C GLY A 143 -7.59 0.30 -16.91
N ASP A 144 -6.33 0.29 -17.35
CA ASP A 144 -5.87 -0.51 -18.45
C ASP A 144 -5.32 -1.87 -17.97
N GLU A 145 -5.55 -2.91 -18.74
CA GLU A 145 -4.74 -4.12 -18.67
C GLU A 145 -3.35 -3.82 -19.25
N GLY A 146 -2.32 -4.42 -18.62
CA GLY A 146 -0.95 -4.27 -19.13
C GLY A 146 -0.57 -5.39 -20.10
N PRO A 147 0.46 -5.18 -20.94
CA PRO A 147 1.03 -6.23 -21.78
C PRO A 147 1.75 -7.33 -20.96
N LEU A 148 2.18 -7.05 -19.72
CA LEU A 148 2.78 -8.04 -18.84
C LEU A 148 1.75 -9.11 -18.47
N GLN A 149 2.24 -10.35 -18.33
CA GLN A 149 1.42 -11.48 -17.85
C GLN A 149 2.00 -12.05 -16.56
N VAL A 150 1.14 -12.30 -15.58
CA VAL A 150 1.48 -13.03 -14.35
C VAL A 150 0.81 -14.40 -14.43
N GLY A 151 1.61 -15.47 -14.45
CA GLY A 151 1.06 -16.82 -14.61
C GLY A 151 0.28 -17.04 -15.91
N GLY A 152 0.59 -16.32 -16.98
CA GLY A 152 -0.12 -16.40 -18.28
C GLY A 152 -1.41 -15.57 -18.35
N VAL A 153 -1.73 -14.79 -17.30
CA VAL A 153 -2.90 -13.90 -17.26
C VAL A 153 -2.42 -12.45 -17.40
N PRO A 154 -3.00 -11.64 -18.31
CA PRO A 154 -2.67 -10.22 -18.43
C PRO A 154 -2.87 -9.49 -17.08
N VAL A 155 -1.97 -8.54 -16.80
CA VAL A 155 -2.08 -7.70 -15.60
C VAL A 155 -3.39 -6.92 -15.65
N GLN A 156 -4.20 -7.10 -14.62
CA GLN A 156 -5.52 -6.50 -14.52
C GLN A 156 -5.45 -4.99 -14.24
N ALA A 157 -6.59 -4.31 -14.35
CA ALA A 157 -6.74 -2.94 -13.87
C ALA A 157 -6.51 -2.86 -12.35
N GLY A 158 -6.05 -1.71 -11.88
CA GLY A 158 -5.81 -1.45 -10.45
C GLY A 158 -4.62 -0.52 -10.23
N THR A 159 -4.61 0.21 -9.14
CA THR A 159 -3.57 1.21 -8.84
C THR A 159 -2.60 0.78 -7.77
N LEU A 160 -2.95 -0.22 -6.96
CA LEU A 160 -2.26 -0.50 -5.71
C LEU A 160 -2.10 -2.00 -5.49
N VAL A 161 -0.89 -2.43 -5.19
CA VAL A 161 -0.61 -3.76 -4.63
C VAL A 161 -1.46 -3.95 -3.38
N GLY A 162 -2.02 -5.13 -3.16
CA GLY A 162 -2.97 -5.36 -2.07
C GLY A 162 -4.44 -5.06 -2.44
N TYR A 163 -4.67 -4.36 -3.55
CA TYR A 163 -5.99 -4.17 -4.17
C TYR A 163 -5.98 -4.63 -5.63
N HIS A 164 -5.10 -5.56 -5.96
CA HIS A 164 -4.83 -5.97 -7.33
C HIS A 164 -4.87 -7.49 -7.47
N ALA A 165 -5.66 -8.00 -8.41
CA ALA A 165 -5.81 -9.43 -8.62
C ALA A 165 -4.51 -10.12 -9.09
N SER A 166 -3.63 -9.39 -9.80
CA SER A 166 -2.37 -9.93 -10.31
C SER A 166 -1.20 -9.79 -9.32
N PHE A 167 -1.27 -8.87 -8.35
CA PHE A 167 -0.17 -8.56 -7.43
C PHE A 167 -0.63 -8.71 -5.98
N PRO A 168 -0.26 -9.82 -5.30
CA PRO A 168 -0.62 -10.02 -3.90
C PRO A 168 0.01 -8.96 -3.00
N GLY A 169 -0.75 -8.52 -2.00
CA GLY A 169 -0.29 -7.60 -0.99
C GLY A 169 0.40 -8.28 0.19
N GLY A 170 0.78 -7.48 1.17
CA GLY A 170 1.56 -7.88 2.32
C GLY A 170 0.82 -8.70 3.38
N TRP A 171 -0.49 -8.95 3.24
CA TRP A 171 -1.20 -9.88 4.13
C TRP A 171 -1.06 -11.33 3.64
N SER A 172 0.14 -11.67 3.16
CA SER A 172 0.60 -12.99 2.75
C SER A 172 1.99 -13.28 3.27
N GLU A 173 2.39 -14.55 3.22
CA GLU A 173 3.77 -14.92 3.57
C GLU A 173 4.77 -14.42 2.52
N ARG A 174 4.35 -14.39 1.24
CA ARG A 174 5.20 -14.03 0.11
C ARG A 174 4.49 -13.15 -0.89
N MET A 175 5.27 -12.36 -1.61
CA MET A 175 4.78 -11.52 -2.70
C MET A 175 5.84 -11.37 -3.79
N ILE A 176 5.45 -10.77 -4.90
CA ILE A 176 6.35 -10.34 -5.97
C ILE A 176 6.31 -8.82 -6.08
N ALA A 177 7.43 -8.23 -6.46
CA ALA A 177 7.52 -6.79 -6.76
C ALA A 177 8.50 -6.56 -7.92
N HIS A 178 8.27 -5.51 -8.69
CA HIS A 178 9.25 -5.02 -9.66
C HIS A 178 10.38 -4.29 -8.90
N GLU A 179 11.64 -4.39 -9.37
CA GLU A 179 12.78 -3.77 -8.66
C GLU A 179 12.60 -2.25 -8.41
N SER A 180 11.86 -1.55 -9.29
CA SER A 180 11.60 -0.10 -9.16
C SER A 180 10.72 0.27 -7.95
N GLN A 181 10.00 -0.70 -7.37
CA GLN A 181 9.18 -0.51 -6.17
C GLN A 181 9.97 -0.69 -4.88
N LEU A 182 11.23 -1.16 -4.96
CA LEU A 182 11.97 -1.61 -3.81
C LEU A 182 12.96 -0.55 -3.32
N PHE A 183 12.89 -0.26 -2.02
CA PHE A 183 13.80 0.64 -1.33
C PHE A 183 14.44 -0.12 -0.17
N VAL A 184 15.77 -0.25 -0.20
CA VAL A 184 16.53 -0.93 0.84
C VAL A 184 16.38 -0.17 2.16
N CYS A 185 16.05 -0.91 3.21
CA CYS A 185 15.90 -0.36 4.56
C CYS A 185 17.24 -0.41 5.29
N ASP A 186 17.51 0.62 6.10
CA ASP A 186 18.61 0.62 7.05
C ASP A 186 18.42 -0.54 8.07
N ASP A 187 19.51 -1.24 8.37
CA ASP A 187 19.51 -2.38 9.30
C ASP A 187 19.12 -1.98 10.75
N ALA A 188 19.30 -0.71 11.12
CA ALA A 188 18.89 -0.19 12.41
C ALA A 188 17.37 -0.10 12.55
N LEU A 189 16.61 -0.08 11.45
CA LEU A 189 15.15 -0.07 11.50
C LEU A 189 14.61 -1.47 11.77
N SER A 190 13.64 -1.60 12.68
CA SER A 190 12.87 -2.84 12.78
C SER A 190 11.97 -3.03 11.55
N SER A 191 11.57 -4.26 11.24
CA SER A 191 10.62 -4.51 10.14
C SER A 191 9.27 -3.81 10.36
N ARG A 192 8.82 -3.67 11.62
CA ARG A 192 7.61 -2.91 11.96
C ARG A 192 7.76 -1.43 11.65
N THR A 193 8.93 -0.85 11.94
CA THR A 193 9.22 0.55 11.62
C THR A 193 9.35 0.74 10.11
N ALA A 194 9.97 -0.21 9.40
CA ALA A 194 10.09 -0.18 7.96
C ALA A 194 8.72 -0.22 7.26
N ALA A 195 7.75 -0.97 7.78
CA ALA A 195 6.38 -0.98 7.23
C ALA A 195 5.65 0.38 7.39
N LEU A 196 6.07 1.24 8.33
CA LEU A 196 5.51 2.60 8.48
C LEU A 196 6.05 3.58 7.43
N ILE A 197 7.07 3.23 6.65
CA ILE A 197 7.66 4.15 5.66
C ILE A 197 6.62 4.54 4.60
N GLU A 198 5.76 3.58 4.18
CA GLU A 198 4.70 3.87 3.21
C GLU A 198 3.75 4.97 3.74
N PRO A 199 3.03 4.82 4.87
CA PRO A 199 2.13 5.87 5.35
C PRO A 199 2.86 7.17 5.74
N LEU A 200 4.12 7.10 6.19
CA LEU A 200 4.93 8.29 6.46
C LEU A 200 5.31 9.00 5.16
N SER A 201 5.51 8.29 4.05
CA SER A 201 5.78 8.91 2.75
C SER A 201 4.58 9.73 2.26
N ILE A 202 3.36 9.28 2.50
CA ILE A 202 2.14 10.03 2.19
C ILE A 202 2.09 11.34 3.00
N ALA A 203 2.38 11.26 4.29
CA ALA A 203 2.43 12.44 5.16
C ALA A 203 3.55 13.42 4.75
N MET A 204 4.75 12.90 4.45
CA MET A 204 5.87 13.70 3.97
C MET A 204 5.56 14.37 2.63
N HIS A 205 4.96 13.65 1.69
CA HIS A 205 4.54 14.22 0.40
C HIS A 205 3.57 15.38 0.57
N ALA A 206 2.59 15.25 1.48
CA ALA A 206 1.66 16.33 1.79
C ALA A 206 2.40 17.57 2.33
N VAL A 207 3.34 17.37 3.26
CA VAL A 207 4.14 18.47 3.84
C VAL A 207 5.04 19.15 2.80
N LEU A 208 5.72 18.39 1.96
CA LEU A 208 6.58 18.92 0.90
C LEU A 208 5.80 19.77 -0.12
N ASN A 209 4.54 19.42 -0.39
CA ASN A 209 3.67 20.20 -1.27
C ASN A 209 3.19 21.53 -0.68
N LEU A 210 3.31 21.73 0.64
CA LEU A 210 2.98 23.03 1.25
C LEU A 210 4.02 24.11 0.97
N GLY A 211 5.23 23.72 0.58
CA GLY A 211 6.35 24.65 0.39
C GLY A 211 6.81 25.29 1.72
N ASP A 212 7.32 26.52 1.65
CA ASP A 212 7.76 27.26 2.83
C ASP A 212 6.55 27.81 3.60
N LEU A 213 6.35 27.30 4.81
CA LEU A 213 5.26 27.73 5.71
C LEU A 213 5.61 29.04 6.47
N GLY A 214 6.85 29.51 6.39
CA GLY A 214 7.29 30.63 7.21
C GLY A 214 7.23 30.33 8.71
N PRO A 215 7.30 31.37 9.58
CA PRO A 215 7.32 31.19 11.05
C PRO A 215 5.93 31.12 11.70
N GLY A 216 4.85 31.21 10.93
CA GLY A 216 3.47 31.22 11.46
C GLY A 216 3.08 29.88 12.08
N PRO A 217 1.93 29.77 12.80
CA PRO A 217 1.46 28.51 13.35
C PRO A 217 0.94 27.58 12.26
N ALA A 218 1.16 26.26 12.42
CA ALA A 218 0.58 25.21 11.60
C ALA A 218 -0.41 24.37 12.39
N LEU A 219 -1.54 24.01 11.77
CA LEU A 219 -2.57 23.18 12.37
C LEU A 219 -2.70 21.85 11.60
N VAL A 220 -2.53 20.74 12.31
CA VAL A 220 -2.81 19.40 11.80
C VAL A 220 -4.14 18.92 12.39
N VAL A 221 -5.13 18.69 11.52
CA VAL A 221 -6.46 18.20 11.90
C VAL A 221 -6.54 16.70 11.67
N GLY A 222 -6.60 15.92 12.73
CA GLY A 222 -6.67 14.46 12.70
C GLY A 222 -5.76 13.82 13.75
N SER A 223 -5.96 12.53 13.98
CA SER A 223 -5.24 11.77 15.02
C SER A 223 -4.83 10.36 14.58
N GLY A 224 -5.12 10.01 13.34
CA GLY A 224 -4.66 8.75 12.74
C GLY A 224 -3.18 8.78 12.32
N PRO A 225 -2.64 7.65 11.84
CA PRO A 225 -1.23 7.52 11.45
C PRO A 225 -0.76 8.60 10.47
N ILE A 226 -1.56 8.96 9.49
CA ILE A 226 -1.22 10.01 8.50
C ILE A 226 -1.10 11.39 9.18
N ALA A 227 -2.03 11.75 10.08
CA ALA A 227 -1.97 13.04 10.76
C ALA A 227 -0.77 13.12 11.73
N LEU A 228 -0.51 12.06 12.49
CA LEU A 228 0.69 11.97 13.34
C LEU A 228 1.97 11.96 12.48
N GLY A 229 1.94 11.26 11.35
CA GLY A 229 3.01 11.32 10.35
C GLY A 229 3.26 12.73 9.81
N ALA A 230 2.19 13.54 9.61
CA ALA A 230 2.34 14.94 9.19
C ALA A 230 2.97 15.82 10.28
N VAL A 231 2.66 15.59 11.56
CA VAL A 231 3.35 16.25 12.70
C VAL A 231 4.84 15.95 12.65
N TRP A 232 5.20 14.67 12.53
CA TRP A 232 6.59 14.24 12.37
C TRP A 232 7.25 14.86 11.12
N ALA A 233 6.58 14.80 9.97
CA ALA A 233 7.10 15.28 8.69
C ALA A 233 7.39 16.78 8.72
N LEU A 234 6.52 17.59 9.33
CA LEU A 234 6.75 19.03 9.53
C LEU A 234 8.04 19.27 10.33
N ARG A 235 8.25 18.56 11.44
CA ARG A 235 9.48 18.69 12.23
C ARG A 235 10.72 18.20 11.48
N ALA A 236 10.61 17.05 10.80
CA ALA A 236 11.68 16.48 9.98
C ALA A 236 12.08 17.39 8.81
N SER A 237 11.12 18.12 8.21
CA SER A 237 11.36 19.09 7.14
C SER A 237 11.92 20.43 7.64
N GLY A 238 12.18 20.56 8.94
CA GLY A 238 12.79 21.77 9.51
C GLY A 238 11.81 22.85 9.98
N TYR A 239 10.50 22.62 9.91
CA TYR A 239 9.53 23.57 10.45
C TYR A 239 9.72 23.75 11.97
N ARG A 240 9.88 25.01 12.44
CA ARG A 240 10.14 25.36 13.85
C ARG A 240 9.06 26.27 14.45
N GLY A 241 8.02 26.61 13.67
CA GLY A 241 6.86 27.37 14.17
C GLY A 241 6.03 26.60 15.19
N GLU A 242 5.04 27.26 15.75
CA GLU A 242 4.05 26.62 16.63
C GLU A 242 3.29 25.54 15.82
N LEU A 243 3.19 24.33 16.39
CA LEU A 243 2.51 23.21 15.78
C LEU A 243 1.36 22.74 16.68
N ILE A 244 0.16 22.88 16.18
CA ILE A 244 -1.08 22.52 16.87
C ILE A 244 -1.63 21.24 16.23
N ALA A 245 -1.84 20.18 17.04
CA ALA A 245 -2.47 18.95 16.58
C ALA A 245 -3.85 18.81 17.23
N GLN A 246 -4.90 18.70 16.41
CA GLN A 246 -6.24 18.37 16.90
C GLN A 246 -6.40 16.86 16.93
N VAL A 247 -6.55 16.30 18.12
CA VAL A 247 -6.67 14.86 18.35
C VAL A 247 -7.95 14.51 19.09
N LYS A 248 -8.38 13.23 19.05
CA LYS A 248 -9.63 12.79 19.68
C LYS A 248 -9.43 12.15 21.05
N ARG A 249 -8.26 11.54 21.32
CA ARG A 249 -8.02 10.72 22.49
C ARG A 249 -6.76 11.15 23.24
N PRO A 250 -6.71 10.99 24.57
CA PRO A 250 -5.54 11.40 25.36
C PRO A 250 -4.21 10.79 24.92
N TYR A 251 -4.19 9.50 24.56
CA TYR A 251 -2.96 8.83 24.12
C TYR A 251 -2.45 9.37 22.78
N GLU A 252 -3.36 9.83 21.90
CA GLU A 252 -2.97 10.47 20.62
C GLU A 252 -2.31 11.82 20.86
N ALA A 253 -2.77 12.55 21.89
CA ALA A 253 -2.13 13.80 22.31
C ALA A 253 -0.72 13.56 22.89
N GLU A 254 -0.51 12.47 23.60
CA GLU A 254 0.80 12.07 24.10
C GLU A 254 1.74 11.71 22.95
N LEU A 255 1.27 10.89 22.00
CA LEU A 255 2.03 10.55 20.80
C LEU A 255 2.43 11.80 20.03
N ALA A 256 1.48 12.72 19.77
CA ALA A 256 1.77 13.95 19.01
C ALA A 256 2.79 14.87 19.71
N ARG A 257 2.85 14.88 21.06
CA ARG A 257 3.84 15.68 21.79
C ARG A 257 5.25 15.09 21.73
N ASN A 258 5.35 13.76 21.53
CA ASN A 258 6.64 13.06 21.45
C ASN A 258 7.26 13.10 20.04
N LEU A 259 6.55 13.61 19.05
CA LEU A 259 7.00 13.81 17.67
C LEU A 259 7.52 15.23 17.44
#